data_4998b10544a5f6c8213d11da6d96ff79
#
_entry.id   4998b10544a5f6c8213d11da6d96ff79
#
_cell.length_a   1.000
_cell.length_b   1.000
_cell.length_c   1.000
_cell.angle_alpha   90.00
_cell.angle_beta   90.00
_cell.angle_gamma   90.00
#
_symmetry.space_group_name_H-M   'P 1'
#
loop_
_entity.id
_entity.type
_entity.pdbx_description
1 polymer ?
#
loop_
_entity_poly.entity_id
_entity_poly.type
_entity_poly.pdbx_seq_one_letter_code
_entity_poly.pdbx_strand_id
1 'polypeptide(L)'
;MLDKIDRKLLALLQNDCTLSLQALADAVNLTTTPCWKRLKRLEDDGVLLGRVALLDAEKLGLGLTAFVLIKTQHHSSDWYSLFVSEVTQMPEVLGVSRMAGEYDYLMRVQVADMKGNDDFFQRLGNLVPGR
;
A
#
# COMPACT_ATOMS: atom_id res chain seq x y z
N MET A 1 -13.51 4.19 18.92
CA MET A 1 -12.34 5.05 19.13
C MET A 1 -11.17 4.24 19.63
N LEU A 2 -9.98 4.56 19.18
CA LEU A 2 -8.77 3.84 19.56
C LEU A 2 -8.29 4.27 20.95
N ASP A 3 -8.11 3.29 21.84
CA ASP A 3 -7.54 3.56 23.14
C ASP A 3 -6.02 3.31 23.14
N LYS A 4 -5.40 3.46 24.31
CA LYS A 4 -3.95 3.32 24.48
C LYS A 4 -3.48 1.89 24.17
N ILE A 5 -4.27 0.89 24.54
CA ILE A 5 -3.94 -0.52 24.27
C ILE A 5 -4.03 -0.80 22.77
N ASP A 6 -5.07 -0.33 22.09
CA ASP A 6 -5.21 -0.48 20.64
C ASP A 6 -4.02 0.11 19.93
N ARG A 7 -3.59 1.32 20.31
CA ARG A 7 -2.45 1.99 19.67
C ARG A 7 -1.15 1.22 19.90
N LYS A 8 -0.96 0.65 21.07
CA LYS A 8 0.23 -0.15 21.36
C LYS A 8 0.26 -1.44 20.54
N LEU A 9 -0.88 -2.11 20.40
CA LEU A 9 -0.99 -3.31 19.55
C LEU A 9 -0.67 -2.97 18.09
N LEU A 10 -1.20 -1.86 17.59
CA LEU A 10 -0.91 -1.44 16.21
C LEU A 10 0.57 -1.11 16.00
N ALA A 11 1.20 -0.45 16.96
CA ALA A 11 2.62 -0.14 16.90
C ALA A 11 3.49 -1.40 16.86
N LEU A 12 3.14 -2.40 17.67
CA LEU A 12 3.82 -3.70 17.69
C LEU A 12 3.68 -4.41 16.34
N LEU A 13 2.49 -4.44 15.78
CA LEU A 13 2.21 -5.07 14.48
C LEU A 13 2.92 -4.34 13.33
N GLN A 14 3.02 -3.03 13.38
CA GLN A 14 3.76 -2.27 12.38
C GLN A 14 5.24 -2.63 12.35
N ASN A 15 5.81 -2.95 13.49
CA ASN A 15 7.21 -3.36 13.58
C ASN A 15 7.41 -4.82 13.20
N ASP A 16 6.54 -5.70 13.67
CA ASP A 16 6.67 -7.14 13.44
C ASP A 16 5.28 -7.80 13.51
N CYS A 17 4.67 -8.03 12.37
CA CYS A 17 3.34 -8.64 12.29
C CYS A 17 3.39 -10.16 12.47
N THR A 18 4.57 -10.75 12.69
CA THR A 18 4.72 -12.20 12.96
C THR A 18 4.59 -12.56 14.43
N LEU A 19 4.48 -11.57 15.32
CA LEU A 19 4.28 -11.81 16.73
C LEU A 19 3.03 -12.65 16.98
N SER A 20 3.16 -13.64 17.87
CA SER A 20 2.04 -14.48 18.23
C SER A 20 0.99 -13.69 19.03
N LEU A 21 -0.23 -14.22 19.06
CA LEU A 21 -1.29 -13.62 19.88
C LEU A 21 -0.88 -13.55 21.34
N GLN A 22 -0.21 -14.60 21.85
CA GLN A 22 0.28 -14.61 23.24
C GLN A 22 1.31 -13.49 23.48
N ALA A 23 2.26 -13.31 22.56
CA ALA A 23 3.26 -12.26 22.69
C ALA A 23 2.62 -10.86 22.68
N LEU A 24 1.65 -10.64 21.80
CA LEU A 24 0.90 -9.39 21.76
C LEU A 24 0.12 -9.14 23.06
N ALA A 25 -0.58 -10.15 23.53
CA ALA A 25 -1.36 -10.07 24.77
C ALA A 25 -0.45 -9.74 25.96
N ASP A 26 0.68 -10.44 26.09
CA ASP A 26 1.65 -10.20 27.16
C ASP A 26 2.19 -8.77 27.13
N ALA A 27 2.46 -8.25 25.93
CA ALA A 27 3.00 -6.90 25.76
C ALA A 27 2.03 -5.80 26.24
N VAL A 28 0.73 -6.08 26.26
CA VAL A 28 -0.29 -5.12 26.68
C VAL A 28 -0.98 -5.54 27.98
N ASN A 29 -0.43 -6.54 28.66
CA ASN A 29 -0.94 -7.05 29.95
C ASN A 29 -2.39 -7.54 29.87
N LEU A 30 -2.73 -8.23 28.79
CA LEU A 30 -4.02 -8.88 28.59
C LEU A 30 -3.83 -10.38 28.44
N THR A 31 -4.90 -11.13 28.71
CA THR A 31 -4.98 -12.51 28.27
C THR A 31 -5.31 -12.56 26.76
N THR A 32 -5.18 -13.74 26.16
CA THR A 32 -5.31 -13.86 24.70
C THR A 32 -6.70 -13.52 24.18
N THR A 33 -7.77 -13.87 24.90
CA THR A 33 -9.13 -13.64 24.44
C THR A 33 -9.47 -12.15 24.28
N PRO A 34 -9.30 -11.30 25.29
CA PRO A 34 -9.56 -9.87 25.09
C PRO A 34 -8.60 -9.22 24.09
N CYS A 35 -7.36 -9.71 23.99
CA CYS A 35 -6.42 -9.23 22.97
C CYS A 35 -6.93 -9.56 21.57
N TRP A 36 -7.37 -10.80 21.34
CA TRP A 36 -7.93 -11.23 20.06
C TRP A 36 -9.16 -10.40 19.68
N LYS A 37 -10.03 -10.12 20.64
CA LYS A 37 -11.23 -9.31 20.38
C LYS A 37 -10.87 -7.89 19.92
N ARG A 38 -9.84 -7.30 20.51
CA ARG A 38 -9.37 -5.98 20.09
C ARG A 38 -8.80 -6.00 18.68
N LEU A 39 -7.98 -6.98 18.36
CA LEU A 39 -7.40 -7.14 17.01
C LEU A 39 -8.50 -7.36 15.97
N LYS A 40 -9.48 -8.19 16.29
CA LYS A 40 -10.61 -8.45 15.41
C LYS A 40 -11.42 -7.19 15.13
N ARG A 41 -11.66 -6.39 16.17
CA ARG A 41 -12.35 -5.11 16.01
C ARG A 41 -11.56 -4.14 15.14
N LEU A 42 -10.23 -4.07 15.32
CA LEU A 42 -9.37 -3.21 14.52
C LEU A 42 -9.40 -3.62 13.04
N GLU A 43 -9.46 -4.92 12.76
CA GLU A 43 -9.64 -5.43 11.40
C GLU A 43 -11.02 -5.09 10.84
N ASP A 44 -12.07 -5.36 11.60
CA ASP A 44 -13.46 -5.14 11.16
C ASP A 44 -13.75 -3.67 10.92
N ASP A 45 -13.14 -2.78 11.71
CA ASP A 45 -13.30 -1.33 11.57
C ASP A 45 -12.39 -0.74 10.49
N GLY A 46 -11.58 -1.56 9.83
CA GLY A 46 -10.72 -1.12 8.75
C GLY A 46 -9.49 -0.32 9.19
N VAL A 47 -9.15 -0.34 10.48
CA VAL A 47 -7.92 0.29 10.97
C VAL A 47 -6.71 -0.56 10.62
N LEU A 48 -6.83 -1.87 10.80
CA LEU A 48 -5.81 -2.83 10.41
C LEU A 48 -6.23 -3.42 9.05
N LEU A 49 -5.56 -2.99 7.99
CA LEU A 49 -5.93 -3.36 6.62
C LEU A 49 -5.46 -4.74 6.22
N GLY A 50 -4.35 -5.21 6.78
CA GLY A 50 -3.80 -6.51 6.43
C GLY A 50 -2.36 -6.65 6.88
N ARG A 51 -1.79 -7.81 6.58
CA ARG A 51 -0.39 -8.13 6.87
C ARG A 51 0.23 -8.63 5.58
N VAL A 52 1.37 -8.06 5.20
CA VAL A 52 2.05 -8.44 3.96
C VAL A 52 3.52 -8.72 4.25
N ALA A 53 4.10 -9.60 3.44
CA ALA A 53 5.53 -9.85 3.49
C ALA A 53 6.28 -8.77 2.73
N LEU A 54 7.42 -8.37 3.25
CA LEU A 54 8.35 -7.49 2.55
C LEU A 54 9.35 -8.36 1.78
N LEU A 55 9.59 -8.02 0.51
CA LEU A 55 10.47 -8.78 -0.36
C LEU A 55 11.62 -7.89 -0.82
N ASP A 56 12.77 -8.50 -1.06
CA ASP A 56 13.92 -7.82 -1.64
C ASP A 56 13.78 -7.83 -3.17
N ALA A 57 13.43 -6.68 -3.74
CA ALA A 57 13.16 -6.56 -5.17
C ALA A 57 14.38 -6.94 -6.04
N GLU A 58 15.60 -6.56 -5.62
CA GLU A 58 16.82 -6.89 -6.37
C GLU A 58 17.02 -8.39 -6.47
N LYS A 59 16.78 -9.12 -5.38
CA LYS A 59 16.92 -10.58 -5.37
C LYS A 59 15.87 -11.27 -6.20
N LEU A 60 14.78 -10.58 -6.53
CA LEU A 60 13.74 -11.08 -7.43
C LEU A 60 13.97 -10.66 -8.87
N GLY A 61 15.10 -10.00 -9.16
CA GLY A 61 15.41 -9.54 -10.52
C GLY A 61 14.69 -8.25 -10.90
N LEU A 62 14.17 -7.50 -9.93
CA LEU A 62 13.43 -6.26 -10.14
C LEU A 62 14.22 -5.08 -9.57
N GLY A 63 15.39 -4.83 -10.15
CA GLY A 63 16.39 -3.92 -9.58
C GLY A 63 16.15 -2.43 -9.79
N LEU A 64 15.11 -2.04 -10.54
CA LEU A 64 14.86 -0.62 -10.82
C LEU A 64 13.55 -0.16 -10.21
N THR A 65 13.66 0.83 -9.31
CA THR A 65 12.51 1.55 -8.78
C THR A 65 12.35 2.88 -9.52
N ALA A 66 11.18 3.13 -10.06
CA ALA A 66 10.87 4.38 -10.72
C ALA A 66 9.72 5.09 -10.01
N PHE A 67 9.83 6.41 -9.89
CA PHE A 67 8.75 7.26 -9.43
C PHE A 67 8.21 8.03 -10.63
N VAL A 68 6.93 7.81 -10.93
CA VAL A 68 6.29 8.37 -12.11
C VAL A 68 5.38 9.50 -11.70
N LEU A 69 5.66 10.68 -12.22
CA LEU A 69 4.83 11.88 -11.99
C LEU A 69 3.82 12.00 -13.11
N ILE A 70 2.56 12.12 -12.74
CA ILE A 70 1.46 12.21 -13.70
C ILE A 70 0.73 13.53 -13.55
N LYS A 71 0.53 14.19 -14.68
CA LYS A 71 -0.26 15.40 -14.78
C LYS A 71 -1.45 15.12 -15.69
N THR A 72 -2.65 15.50 -15.25
CA THR A 72 -3.88 15.28 -16.00
C THR A 72 -4.73 16.54 -16.01
N GLN A 73 -5.58 16.65 -17.03
CA GLN A 73 -6.60 17.69 -17.09
C GLN A 73 -7.93 17.22 -16.49
N HIS A 74 -8.00 15.97 -16.07
CA HIS A 74 -9.22 15.35 -15.53
C HIS A 74 -9.14 15.30 -14.01
N HIS A 75 -9.98 16.05 -13.33
CA HIS A 75 -9.94 16.18 -11.86
C HIS A 75 -11.21 15.68 -11.17
N SER A 76 -12.12 15.03 -11.89
CA SER A 76 -13.33 14.48 -11.29
C SER A 76 -13.00 13.25 -10.42
N SER A 77 -13.83 13.01 -9.41
CA SER A 77 -13.69 11.82 -8.56
C SER A 77 -13.89 10.52 -9.35
N ASP A 78 -14.76 10.55 -10.36
CA ASP A 78 -15.00 9.38 -11.23
C ASP A 78 -13.76 9.03 -12.04
N TRP A 79 -13.11 10.03 -12.62
CA TRP A 79 -11.86 9.82 -13.35
C TRP A 79 -10.76 9.28 -12.43
N TYR A 80 -10.65 9.86 -11.22
CA TYR A 80 -9.68 9.42 -10.22
C TYR A 80 -9.90 7.95 -9.86
N SER A 81 -11.13 7.57 -9.56
CA SER A 81 -11.45 6.19 -9.19
C SER A 81 -11.12 5.22 -10.31
N LEU A 82 -11.45 5.58 -11.55
CA LEU A 82 -11.12 4.76 -12.72
C LEU A 82 -9.61 4.63 -12.89
N PHE A 83 -8.88 5.75 -12.82
CA PHE A 83 -7.44 5.78 -12.96
C PHE A 83 -6.76 4.87 -11.92
N VAL A 84 -7.10 5.04 -10.64
CA VAL A 84 -6.52 4.22 -9.56
C VAL A 84 -6.87 2.75 -9.75
N SER A 85 -8.11 2.45 -10.09
CA SER A 85 -8.56 1.07 -10.33
C SER A 85 -7.76 0.41 -11.45
N GLU A 86 -7.53 1.11 -12.55
CA GLU A 86 -6.82 0.57 -13.71
C GLU A 86 -5.32 0.39 -13.43
N VAL A 87 -4.67 1.41 -12.85
CA VAL A 87 -3.21 1.35 -12.65
C VAL A 87 -2.82 0.41 -11.52
N THR A 88 -3.65 0.26 -10.50
CA THR A 88 -3.32 -0.66 -9.38
C THR A 88 -3.45 -2.12 -9.79
N GLN A 89 -4.08 -2.43 -10.91
CA GLN A 89 -4.10 -3.78 -11.46
C GLN A 89 -2.82 -4.14 -12.20
N MET A 90 -1.98 -3.16 -12.54
CA MET A 90 -0.69 -3.41 -13.16
C MET A 90 0.29 -3.95 -12.10
N PRO A 91 0.90 -5.13 -12.33
CA PRO A 91 1.75 -5.75 -11.30
C PRO A 91 2.96 -4.92 -10.92
N GLU A 92 3.45 -4.07 -11.83
CA GLU A 92 4.61 -3.21 -11.58
C GLU A 92 4.31 -2.06 -10.62
N VAL A 93 3.04 -1.68 -10.46
CA VAL A 93 2.63 -0.53 -9.63
C VAL A 93 2.54 -0.94 -8.17
N LEU A 94 3.38 -0.36 -7.33
CA LEU A 94 3.42 -0.63 -5.89
C LEU A 94 2.58 0.34 -5.08
N GLY A 95 2.32 1.52 -5.62
CA GLY A 95 1.50 2.50 -4.94
C GLY A 95 1.22 3.71 -5.81
N VAL A 96 0.10 4.37 -5.53
CA VAL A 96 -0.33 5.60 -6.20
C VAL A 96 -0.71 6.58 -5.11
N SER A 97 -0.15 7.78 -5.19
CA SER A 97 -0.45 8.86 -4.24
C SER A 97 -0.96 10.08 -5.00
N ARG A 98 -1.95 10.74 -4.42
CA ARG A 98 -2.43 12.02 -4.88
C ARG A 98 -1.47 13.12 -4.44
N MET A 99 -1.25 14.10 -5.29
CA MET A 99 -0.30 15.17 -4.98
C MET A 99 -0.99 16.53 -5.06
N ALA A 100 -0.50 17.45 -4.26
CA ALA A 100 -0.79 18.87 -4.38
C ALA A 100 0.34 19.53 -5.15
N GLY A 101 0.02 20.46 -6.05
CA GLY A 101 1.00 21.20 -6.83
C GLY A 101 0.87 20.96 -8.33
N GLU A 102 1.98 21.02 -9.04
CA GLU A 102 1.99 20.94 -10.50
C GLU A 102 1.57 19.57 -11.02
N TYR A 103 2.02 18.50 -10.37
CA TYR A 103 1.68 17.13 -10.75
C TYR A 103 0.55 16.62 -9.88
N ASP A 104 -0.31 15.81 -10.46
CA ASP A 104 -1.53 15.32 -9.82
C ASP A 104 -1.33 14.01 -9.07
N TYR A 105 -0.48 13.12 -9.61
CA TYR A 105 -0.25 11.80 -9.04
C TYR A 105 1.22 11.43 -9.06
N LEU A 106 1.62 10.64 -8.05
CA LEU A 106 2.92 10.00 -7.97
C LEU A 106 2.67 8.50 -7.90
N MET A 107 3.30 7.76 -8.81
CA MET A 107 3.27 6.30 -8.76
C MET A 107 4.66 5.77 -8.44
N ARG A 108 4.71 4.74 -7.61
CA ARG A 108 5.93 3.99 -7.37
C ARG A 108 5.85 2.68 -8.15
N VAL A 109 6.84 2.44 -9.00
CA VAL A 109 6.86 1.34 -9.96
C VAL A 109 8.14 0.55 -9.77
N GLN A 110 8.04 -0.78 -9.81
CA GLN A 110 9.19 -1.67 -9.70
C GLN A 110 9.29 -2.51 -10.97
N VAL A 111 10.44 -2.43 -11.63
CA VAL A 111 10.71 -3.15 -12.89
C VAL A 111 12.12 -3.71 -12.86
N ALA A 112 12.44 -4.56 -13.83
CA ALA A 112 13.76 -5.20 -13.88
C ALA A 112 14.86 -4.22 -14.32
N ASP A 113 14.57 -3.37 -15.31
CA ASP A 113 15.54 -2.49 -15.95
C ASP A 113 14.83 -1.35 -16.70
N MET A 114 15.61 -0.55 -17.43
CA MET A 114 15.06 0.57 -18.19
C MET A 114 14.14 0.12 -19.29
N LYS A 115 14.41 -1.03 -19.92
CA LYS A 115 13.52 -1.58 -20.93
C LYS A 115 12.17 -1.93 -20.35
N GLY A 116 12.16 -2.54 -19.17
CA GLY A 116 10.92 -2.85 -18.44
C GLY A 116 10.14 -1.58 -18.11
N ASN A 117 10.84 -0.51 -17.75
CA ASN A 117 10.21 0.79 -17.48
C ASN A 117 9.57 1.37 -18.75
N ASP A 118 10.26 1.30 -19.87
CA ASP A 118 9.72 1.79 -21.17
C ASP A 118 8.48 0.98 -21.58
N ASP A 119 8.52 -0.34 -21.45
CA ASP A 119 7.39 -1.21 -21.74
C ASP A 119 6.20 -0.88 -20.83
N PHE A 120 6.46 -0.61 -19.56
CA PHE A 120 5.43 -0.18 -18.61
C PHE A 120 4.78 1.13 -19.06
N PHE A 121 5.58 2.11 -19.44
CA PHE A 121 5.07 3.41 -19.91
C PHE A 121 4.15 3.27 -21.11
N GLN A 122 4.48 2.40 -22.06
CA GLN A 122 3.62 2.16 -23.22
C GLN A 122 2.28 1.58 -22.82
N ARG A 123 2.28 0.59 -21.92
CA ARG A 123 1.04 -0.01 -21.40
C ARG A 123 0.22 1.00 -20.62
N LEU A 124 0.87 1.83 -19.84
CA LEU A 124 0.20 2.88 -19.07
C LEU A 124 -0.50 3.88 -20.00
N GLY A 125 0.18 4.30 -21.06
CA GLY A 125 -0.38 5.22 -22.04
C GLY A 125 -1.60 4.69 -22.75
N ASN A 126 -1.64 3.38 -23.00
CA ASN A 126 -2.80 2.73 -23.64
C ASN A 126 -3.96 2.50 -22.67
N LEU A 127 -3.66 2.40 -21.37
CA LEU A 127 -4.62 2.05 -20.35
C LEU A 127 -5.41 3.25 -19.84
N VAL A 128 -4.78 4.42 -19.76
CA VAL A 128 -5.38 5.62 -19.15
C VAL A 128 -6.07 6.46 -20.23
N PRO A 129 -7.41 6.53 -20.25
CA PRO A 129 -8.13 7.32 -21.25
C PRO A 129 -7.96 8.81 -21.00
N GLY A 130 -7.92 9.59 -22.09
CA GLY A 130 -7.86 11.04 -22.04
C GLY A 130 -6.54 11.60 -21.50
N ARG A 131 -5.49 10.87 -21.62
CA ARG A 131 -4.17 11.25 -21.13
C ARG A 131 -3.49 12.29 -22.03
#